data_1ff841b711d70883512641c84387b453
#
_entry.id   1ff841b711d70883512641c84387b453
#
_cell.length_a   1.000
_cell.length_b   1.000
_cell.length_c   1.000
_cell.angle_alpha   90.00
_cell.angle_beta   90.00
_cell.angle_gamma   90.00
#
_symmetry.space_group_name_H-M   'P 1'
#
loop_
_entity.id
_entity.type
_entity.pdbx_description
1 polymer ?
#
loop_
_entity_poly.entity_id
_entity_poly.type
_entity_poly.pdbx_seq_one_letter_code
_entity_poly.pdbx_strand_id
1 'polypeptide(L)'
;PYTNSKVKILTTGFETFDSLFYDIEQAQNHIHLEFYIIQDDEVGNRLRQLLIRKAEAGVRVRVIYDYVGGFDLSKSYIQSLRDAGVYIQPFLPLKKSIGFSKMNYRNHRKIVIIDGVIGYTGGLNIADRYLNGNKLGLWRDTQIRIEGSAVRGLQRVFLIDWFFVDNKIITHPKYFPTVSPSANNNLVQIVGSGPDSDWKTIMQGVVSIIAGASHYVYI
;
A
#
# COMPACT_ATOMS: atom_id res chain seq x y z
N PRO A 1 -5.85 14.26 12.35
CA PRO A 1 -7.05 13.64 11.79
C PRO A 1 -7.46 14.35 10.51
N TYR A 2 -8.14 13.62 9.61
CA TYR A 2 -8.72 14.09 8.37
C TYR A 2 -10.24 13.92 8.45
N THR A 3 -10.96 14.92 8.03
CA THR A 3 -12.41 14.90 7.79
C THR A 3 -12.67 14.83 6.28
N ASN A 4 -13.91 14.82 5.84
CA ASN A 4 -14.26 14.76 4.41
C ASN A 4 -13.66 13.53 3.70
N SER A 5 -13.78 12.38 4.32
CA SER A 5 -13.34 11.11 3.75
C SER A 5 -14.48 10.11 3.74
N LYS A 6 -14.55 9.33 2.65
CA LYS A 6 -15.41 8.15 2.55
C LYS A 6 -14.55 6.93 2.78
N VAL A 7 -15.01 6.04 3.65
CA VAL A 7 -14.31 4.80 3.99
C VAL A 7 -15.20 3.62 3.61
N LYS A 8 -14.63 2.66 2.88
CA LYS A 8 -15.26 1.36 2.58
C LYS A 8 -14.37 0.26 3.13
N ILE A 9 -14.94 -0.64 3.93
CA ILE A 9 -14.26 -1.84 4.43
C ILE A 9 -14.49 -2.95 3.42
N LEU A 10 -13.42 -3.64 3.04
CA LEU A 10 -13.39 -4.78 2.14
C LEU A 10 -12.88 -5.98 2.93
N THR A 11 -13.62 -7.07 2.93
CA THR A 11 -13.37 -8.21 3.83
C THR A 11 -12.92 -9.47 3.11
N THR A 12 -12.89 -9.44 1.79
CA THR A 12 -12.45 -10.56 0.94
C THR A 12 -11.41 -10.11 -0.08
N GLY A 13 -10.59 -11.05 -0.53
CA GLY A 13 -9.65 -10.80 -1.62
C GLY A 13 -10.36 -10.40 -2.92
N PHE A 14 -11.50 -11.04 -3.23
CA PHE A 14 -12.30 -10.72 -4.43
C PHE A 14 -12.73 -9.26 -4.43
N GLU A 15 -13.43 -8.81 -3.38
CA GLU A 15 -13.86 -7.41 -3.28
C GLU A 15 -12.68 -6.43 -3.35
N THR A 16 -11.57 -6.81 -2.73
CA THR A 16 -10.37 -5.98 -2.68
C THR A 16 -9.75 -5.83 -4.06
N PHE A 17 -9.45 -6.93 -4.74
CA PHE A 17 -8.77 -6.88 -6.04
C PHE A 17 -9.68 -6.34 -7.14
N ASP A 18 -10.98 -6.64 -7.15
CA ASP A 18 -11.91 -6.05 -8.10
C ASP A 18 -11.98 -4.53 -7.93
N SER A 19 -12.14 -4.04 -6.69
CA SER A 19 -12.16 -2.61 -6.41
C SER A 19 -10.81 -1.94 -6.75
N LEU A 20 -9.69 -2.55 -6.36
CA LEU A 20 -8.35 -2.02 -6.58
C LEU A 20 -8.01 -1.93 -8.06
N PHE A 21 -8.25 -3.00 -8.82
CA PHE A 21 -7.93 -3.03 -10.25
C PHE A 21 -8.83 -2.09 -11.04
N TYR A 22 -10.11 -1.99 -10.68
CA TYR A 22 -11.01 -1.00 -11.25
C TYR A 22 -10.49 0.43 -11.02
N ASP A 23 -10.14 0.80 -9.80
CA ASP A 23 -9.64 2.13 -9.49
C ASP A 23 -8.29 2.43 -10.19
N ILE A 24 -7.39 1.43 -10.27
CA ILE A 24 -6.12 1.58 -11.01
C ILE A 24 -6.40 1.82 -12.51
N GLU A 25 -7.36 1.13 -13.10
CA GLU A 25 -7.74 1.33 -14.51
C GLU A 25 -8.24 2.76 -14.77
N GLN A 26 -8.87 3.40 -13.79
CA GLN A 26 -9.35 4.78 -13.90
C GLN A 26 -8.28 5.85 -13.66
N ALA A 27 -7.08 5.48 -13.20
CA ALA A 27 -6.00 6.40 -12.89
C ALA A 27 -5.61 7.28 -14.09
N GLN A 28 -5.40 8.58 -13.87
CA GLN A 28 -5.06 9.54 -14.91
C GLN A 28 -3.72 10.26 -14.69
N ASN A 29 -3.28 10.38 -13.43
CA ASN A 29 -2.08 11.14 -13.08
C ASN A 29 -0.96 10.28 -12.54
N HIS A 30 -1.25 9.52 -11.46
CA HIS A 30 -0.23 8.71 -10.83
C HIS A 30 -0.82 7.54 -10.03
N ILE A 31 -0.01 6.50 -9.92
CA ILE A 31 -0.27 5.33 -9.09
C ILE A 31 0.97 5.09 -8.23
N HIS A 32 0.79 5.05 -6.93
CA HIS A 32 1.83 4.69 -5.97
C HIS A 32 1.40 3.43 -5.24
N LEU A 33 2.24 2.40 -5.29
CA LEU A 33 2.01 1.12 -4.62
C LEU A 33 3.16 0.78 -3.70
N GLU A 34 2.83 0.28 -2.53
CA GLU A 34 3.77 -0.24 -1.55
C GLU A 34 3.21 -1.51 -0.94
N PHE A 35 3.91 -2.63 -1.10
CA PHE A 35 3.51 -3.93 -0.57
C PHE A 35 4.69 -4.68 0.02
N TYR A 36 4.42 -5.43 1.09
CA TYR A 36 5.39 -6.36 1.62
C TYR A 36 5.60 -7.53 0.65
N ILE A 37 4.50 -8.15 0.17
CA ILE A 37 4.55 -9.26 -0.78
C ILE A 37 3.85 -8.85 -2.08
N ILE A 38 4.56 -9.05 -3.18
CA ILE A 38 3.99 -9.14 -4.53
C ILE A 38 4.50 -10.46 -5.09
N GLN A 39 3.60 -11.36 -5.52
CA GLN A 39 3.98 -12.65 -6.12
C GLN A 39 3.85 -12.60 -7.64
N ASP A 40 4.67 -13.41 -8.31
CA ASP A 40 4.61 -13.62 -9.77
C ASP A 40 3.61 -14.75 -10.07
N ASP A 41 2.35 -14.56 -9.62
CA ASP A 41 1.21 -15.46 -9.79
C ASP A 41 0.13 -14.78 -10.66
N GLU A 42 -1.09 -15.33 -10.72
CA GLU A 42 -2.15 -14.80 -11.59
C GLU A 42 -2.53 -13.36 -11.19
N VAL A 43 -2.78 -13.12 -9.90
CA VAL A 43 -3.12 -11.78 -9.37
C VAL A 43 -1.96 -10.80 -9.59
N GLY A 44 -0.74 -11.22 -9.30
CA GLY A 44 0.45 -10.40 -9.52
C GLY A 44 0.68 -10.07 -10.98
N ASN A 45 0.46 -11.03 -11.89
CA ASN A 45 0.58 -10.82 -13.33
C ASN A 45 -0.53 -9.90 -13.88
N ARG A 46 -1.76 -10.03 -13.36
CA ARG A 46 -2.85 -9.10 -13.70
C ARG A 46 -2.51 -7.68 -13.28
N LEU A 47 -1.99 -7.49 -12.05
CA LEU A 47 -1.51 -6.18 -11.59
C LEU A 47 -0.39 -5.66 -12.50
N ARG A 48 0.63 -6.48 -12.80
CA ARG A 48 1.76 -6.10 -13.67
C ARG A 48 1.29 -5.56 -15.01
N GLN A 49 0.43 -6.29 -15.70
CA GLN A 49 -0.11 -5.88 -17.00
C GLN A 49 -0.88 -4.56 -16.91
N LEU A 50 -1.66 -4.38 -15.85
CA LEU A 50 -2.42 -3.16 -15.63
C LEU A 50 -1.48 -1.96 -15.41
N LEU A 51 -0.43 -2.11 -14.59
CA LEU A 51 0.54 -1.05 -14.34
C LEU A 51 1.34 -0.69 -15.59
N ILE A 52 1.69 -1.69 -16.43
CA ILE A 52 2.35 -1.47 -17.73
C ILE A 52 1.45 -0.60 -18.62
N ARG A 53 0.19 -1.01 -18.86
CA ARG A 53 -0.74 -0.23 -19.68
C ARG A 53 -0.91 1.21 -19.20
N LYS A 54 -0.99 1.40 -17.87
CA LYS A 54 -1.13 2.75 -17.30
C LYS A 54 0.14 3.59 -17.49
N ALA A 55 1.31 2.99 -17.33
CA ALA A 55 2.59 3.67 -17.57
C ALA A 55 2.75 4.07 -19.04
N GLU A 56 2.44 3.17 -19.98
CA GLU A 56 2.42 3.42 -21.43
C GLU A 56 1.43 4.51 -21.82
N ALA A 57 0.29 4.62 -21.11
CA ALA A 57 -0.68 5.70 -21.27
C ALA A 57 -0.24 7.04 -20.61
N GLY A 58 0.98 7.12 -20.05
CA GLY A 58 1.54 8.35 -19.48
C GLY A 58 1.26 8.55 -17.99
N VAL A 59 0.59 7.61 -17.31
CA VAL A 59 0.38 7.66 -15.86
C VAL A 59 1.71 7.39 -15.14
N ARG A 60 2.05 8.20 -14.15
CA ARG A 60 3.29 8.05 -13.37
C ARG A 60 3.15 6.93 -12.33
N VAL A 61 3.73 5.77 -12.59
CA VAL A 61 3.65 4.60 -11.71
C VAL A 61 4.91 4.45 -10.87
N ARG A 62 4.77 4.30 -9.55
CA ARG A 62 5.85 3.99 -8.60
C ARG A 62 5.46 2.81 -7.72
N VAL A 63 6.36 1.85 -7.59
CA VAL A 63 6.15 0.63 -6.82
C VAL A 63 7.31 0.44 -5.84
N ILE A 64 6.98 0.23 -4.57
CA ILE A 64 7.89 -0.26 -3.54
C ILE A 64 7.47 -1.69 -3.20
N TYR A 65 8.41 -2.61 -3.19
CA TYR A 65 8.22 -3.96 -2.65
C TYR A 65 9.30 -4.26 -1.62
N ASP A 66 8.96 -4.99 -0.56
CA ASP A 66 10.00 -5.44 0.38
C ASP A 66 10.88 -6.48 -0.29
N TYR A 67 12.20 -6.37 -0.12
CA TYR A 67 13.15 -7.26 -0.80
C TYR A 67 12.97 -8.73 -0.39
N VAL A 68 12.67 -9.00 0.89
CA VAL A 68 12.46 -10.36 1.39
C VAL A 68 11.07 -10.87 1.04
N GLY A 69 10.04 -10.03 1.24
CA GLY A 69 8.66 -10.38 0.89
C GLY A 69 8.43 -10.55 -0.62
N GLY A 70 9.24 -9.88 -1.44
CA GLY A 70 9.22 -10.00 -2.90
C GLY A 70 10.31 -10.91 -3.47
N PHE A 71 10.88 -11.82 -2.67
CA PHE A 71 11.96 -12.72 -3.12
C PHE A 71 11.53 -13.61 -4.29
N ASP A 72 10.25 -13.96 -4.36
CA ASP A 72 9.68 -14.77 -5.44
C ASP A 72 9.37 -13.98 -6.72
N LEU A 73 9.56 -12.64 -6.71
CA LEU A 73 9.42 -11.86 -7.94
C LEU A 73 10.52 -12.19 -8.94
N SER A 74 10.15 -12.69 -10.10
CA SER A 74 11.09 -12.99 -11.16
C SER A 74 11.79 -11.73 -11.68
N LYS A 75 13.03 -11.87 -12.14
CA LYS A 75 13.76 -10.77 -12.78
C LYS A 75 13.00 -10.24 -14.00
N SER A 76 12.35 -11.11 -14.76
CA SER A 76 11.54 -10.76 -15.93
C SER A 76 10.31 -9.94 -15.55
N TYR A 77 9.65 -10.26 -14.44
CA TYR A 77 8.54 -9.46 -13.90
C TYR A 77 8.98 -8.01 -13.62
N ILE A 78 10.08 -7.84 -12.88
CA ILE A 78 10.61 -6.52 -12.54
C ILE A 78 11.08 -5.78 -13.79
N GLN A 79 11.77 -6.47 -14.71
CA GLN A 79 12.30 -5.85 -15.92
C GLN A 79 11.18 -5.37 -16.85
N SER A 80 10.12 -6.16 -17.04
CA SER A 80 8.98 -5.75 -17.87
C SER A 80 8.28 -4.48 -17.37
N LEU A 81 8.18 -4.30 -16.05
CA LEU A 81 7.68 -3.06 -15.46
C LEU A 81 8.61 -1.87 -15.74
N ARG A 82 9.93 -2.07 -15.61
CA ARG A 82 10.92 -1.01 -15.90
C ARG A 82 10.93 -0.61 -17.36
N ASP A 83 10.85 -1.57 -18.27
CA ASP A 83 10.82 -1.34 -19.72
C ASP A 83 9.61 -0.50 -20.13
N ALA A 84 8.48 -0.65 -19.44
CA ALA A 84 7.28 0.16 -19.62
C ALA A 84 7.33 1.54 -18.91
N GLY A 85 8.43 1.88 -18.24
CA GLY A 85 8.59 3.15 -17.54
C GLY A 85 8.04 3.20 -16.12
N VAL A 86 7.71 2.05 -15.52
CA VAL A 86 7.34 1.95 -14.11
C VAL A 86 8.59 2.07 -13.24
N TYR A 87 8.55 2.95 -12.24
CA TYR A 87 9.60 3.08 -11.24
C TYR A 87 9.38 2.05 -10.15
N ILE A 88 10.14 0.96 -10.15
CA ILE A 88 10.04 -0.11 -9.14
C ILE A 88 11.32 -0.26 -8.35
N GLN A 89 11.23 -0.19 -7.02
CA GLN A 89 12.36 -0.22 -6.09
C GLN A 89 12.14 -1.24 -4.97
N PRO A 90 13.17 -2.02 -4.63
CA PRO A 90 13.14 -2.88 -3.45
C PRO A 90 13.37 -2.06 -2.16
N PHE A 91 12.58 -2.33 -1.13
CA PHE A 91 12.84 -1.82 0.21
C PHE A 91 13.89 -2.69 0.91
N LEU A 92 14.95 -2.08 1.44
CA LEU A 92 16.06 -2.73 2.13
C LEU A 92 16.61 -3.98 1.40
N PRO A 93 17.21 -3.82 0.20
CA PRO A 93 17.90 -4.91 -0.47
C PRO A 93 19.04 -5.45 0.40
N LEU A 94 19.17 -6.79 0.49
CA LEU A 94 20.23 -7.42 1.23
C LEU A 94 21.57 -7.14 0.53
N LYS A 95 22.31 -6.16 1.01
CA LYS A 95 23.71 -5.97 0.65
C LYS A 95 24.56 -6.80 1.62
N LYS A 96 25.65 -7.40 1.14
CA LYS A 96 26.60 -8.20 1.95
C LYS A 96 27.15 -7.48 3.20
N SER A 97 27.01 -6.14 3.25
CA SER A 97 27.46 -5.28 4.34
C SER A 97 26.41 -4.98 5.41
N ILE A 98 25.15 -5.39 5.21
CA ILE A 98 24.11 -5.18 6.21
C ILE A 98 24.08 -6.41 7.10
N GLY A 99 24.61 -6.30 8.34
CA GLY A 99 24.66 -7.40 9.31
C GLY A 99 23.26 -7.99 9.58
N PHE A 100 23.24 -9.25 10.02
CA PHE A 100 22.02 -10.03 10.33
C PHE A 100 21.04 -9.30 11.28
N SER A 101 21.51 -8.35 12.10
CA SER A 101 20.70 -7.55 13.01
C SER A 101 19.61 -6.71 12.35
N LYS A 102 19.73 -6.37 11.06
CA LYS A 102 18.72 -5.58 10.32
C LYS A 102 17.75 -6.43 9.48
N MET A 103 17.84 -7.74 9.53
CA MET A 103 16.91 -8.63 8.81
C MET A 103 15.45 -8.46 9.25
N ASN A 104 15.22 -8.06 10.50
CA ASN A 104 13.89 -7.83 11.04
C ASN A 104 13.30 -6.44 10.71
N TYR A 105 14.09 -5.54 10.11
CA TYR A 105 13.64 -4.22 9.70
C TYR A 105 12.98 -4.32 8.31
N ARG A 106 11.75 -4.88 8.27
CA ARG A 106 11.02 -5.07 7.02
C ARG A 106 9.87 -4.08 6.91
N ASN A 107 9.57 -3.67 5.69
CA ASN A 107 8.44 -2.81 5.42
C ASN A 107 7.18 -3.67 5.21
N HIS A 108 6.33 -3.72 6.22
CA HIS A 108 5.10 -4.53 6.19
C HIS A 108 3.86 -3.71 5.78
N ARG A 109 4.05 -2.49 5.29
CA ARG A 109 2.95 -1.64 4.82
C ARG A 109 2.32 -2.19 3.55
N LYS A 110 1.03 -1.96 3.38
CA LYS A 110 0.27 -2.17 2.16
C LYS A 110 -0.47 -0.87 1.90
N ILE A 111 0.03 -0.12 0.93
CA ILE A 111 -0.50 1.19 0.60
C ILE A 111 -0.66 1.27 -0.92
N VAL A 112 -1.82 1.72 -1.37
CA VAL A 112 -2.01 2.16 -2.76
C VAL A 112 -2.59 3.56 -2.74
N ILE A 113 -2.06 4.42 -3.60
CA ILE A 113 -2.60 5.76 -3.84
C ILE A 113 -2.82 5.91 -5.33
N ILE A 114 -4.01 6.36 -5.70
CA ILE A 114 -4.42 6.61 -7.08
C ILE A 114 -4.83 8.07 -7.18
N ASP A 115 -4.13 8.80 -8.01
CA ASP A 115 -4.33 10.23 -8.31
C ASP A 115 -4.38 11.16 -7.07
N GLY A 116 -3.93 10.67 -5.90
CA GLY A 116 -3.98 11.40 -4.64
C GLY A 116 -5.38 11.56 -4.04
N VAL A 117 -6.39 10.91 -4.61
CA VAL A 117 -7.81 11.00 -4.20
C VAL A 117 -8.38 9.67 -3.71
N ILE A 118 -7.85 8.55 -4.15
CA ILE A 118 -8.22 7.21 -3.70
C ILE A 118 -7.00 6.57 -3.05
N GLY A 119 -7.21 5.90 -1.90
CA GLY A 119 -6.17 5.17 -1.19
C GLY A 119 -6.66 3.84 -0.66
N TYR A 120 -5.75 2.88 -0.57
CA TYR A 120 -5.98 1.57 0.05
C TYR A 120 -4.93 1.31 1.12
N THR A 121 -5.35 0.69 2.21
CA THR A 121 -4.46 0.13 3.22
C THR A 121 -5.15 -1.01 3.97
N GLY A 122 -4.38 -1.94 4.52
CA GLY A 122 -4.93 -3.08 5.26
C GLY A 122 -3.95 -4.25 5.35
N GLY A 123 -4.48 -5.48 5.42
CA GLY A 123 -3.68 -6.68 5.64
C GLY A 123 -3.31 -7.44 4.37
N LEU A 124 -4.08 -7.34 3.27
CA LEU A 124 -3.86 -8.14 2.07
C LEU A 124 -2.59 -7.70 1.31
N ASN A 125 -1.83 -8.68 0.85
CA ASN A 125 -0.77 -8.49 -0.14
C ASN A 125 -1.26 -8.87 -1.55
N ILE A 126 -0.38 -8.79 -2.53
CA ILE A 126 -0.68 -9.16 -3.92
C ILE A 126 -0.26 -10.61 -4.13
N ALA A 127 -1.22 -11.54 -4.03
CA ALA A 127 -1.00 -12.96 -4.26
C ALA A 127 -2.33 -13.73 -4.39
N ASP A 128 -2.32 -14.82 -5.18
CA ASP A 128 -3.48 -15.68 -5.45
C ASP A 128 -4.10 -16.30 -4.19
N ARG A 129 -3.28 -16.55 -3.17
CA ARG A 129 -3.77 -17.13 -1.90
C ARG A 129 -4.84 -16.29 -1.19
N TYR A 130 -4.90 -14.99 -1.48
CA TYR A 130 -5.94 -14.12 -0.92
C TYR A 130 -7.29 -14.25 -1.66
N LEU A 131 -7.29 -14.86 -2.86
CA LEU A 131 -8.51 -15.24 -3.59
C LEU A 131 -8.89 -16.69 -3.30
N ASN A 132 -7.96 -17.60 -3.50
CA ASN A 132 -8.23 -19.04 -3.56
C ASN A 132 -8.00 -19.75 -2.22
N GLY A 133 -7.48 -19.03 -1.22
CA GLY A 133 -7.02 -19.65 0.02
C GLY A 133 -5.71 -20.44 -0.16
N ASN A 134 -5.42 -21.27 0.82
CA ASN A 134 -4.30 -22.18 0.83
C ASN A 134 -4.66 -23.48 1.59
N LYS A 135 -3.68 -24.31 1.92
CA LYS A 135 -3.90 -25.57 2.67
C LYS A 135 -4.58 -25.38 4.04
N LEU A 136 -4.59 -24.16 4.58
CA LEU A 136 -5.23 -23.81 5.85
C LEU A 136 -6.67 -23.30 5.67
N GLY A 137 -7.15 -23.17 4.43
CA GLY A 137 -8.49 -22.71 4.09
C GLY A 137 -8.52 -21.35 3.39
N LEU A 138 -9.72 -20.76 3.31
CA LEU A 138 -9.93 -19.44 2.72
C LEU A 138 -9.31 -18.37 3.61
N TRP A 139 -8.60 -17.44 2.97
CA TRP A 139 -7.98 -16.33 3.66
C TRP A 139 -9.00 -15.21 3.89
N ARG A 140 -9.18 -14.80 5.15
CA ARG A 140 -9.95 -13.62 5.48
C ARG A 140 -9.03 -12.56 6.03
N ASP A 141 -9.06 -11.39 5.43
CA ASP A 141 -8.31 -10.23 5.88
C ASP A 141 -9.14 -8.95 5.63
N THR A 142 -8.72 -7.85 6.19
CA THR A 142 -9.45 -6.59 6.06
C THR A 142 -8.61 -5.59 5.30
N GLN A 143 -9.20 -5.03 4.26
CA GLN A 143 -8.66 -3.91 3.51
C GLN A 143 -9.60 -2.71 3.61
N ILE A 144 -9.05 -1.53 3.58
CA ILE A 144 -9.80 -0.29 3.65
C ILE A 144 -9.53 0.48 2.36
N ARG A 145 -10.62 0.85 1.67
CA ARG A 145 -10.61 1.83 0.58
C ARG A 145 -11.03 3.18 1.14
N ILE A 146 -10.21 4.19 0.92
CA ILE A 146 -10.43 5.56 1.37
C ILE A 146 -10.53 6.46 0.14
N GLU A 147 -11.51 7.35 0.15
CA GLU A 147 -11.66 8.38 -0.86
C GLU A 147 -11.74 9.74 -0.16
N GLY A 148 -10.96 10.71 -0.60
CA GLY A 148 -11.00 12.04 -0.02
C GLY A 148 -9.72 12.46 0.72
N SER A 149 -9.87 13.36 1.70
CA SER A 149 -8.75 14.10 2.29
C SER A 149 -7.74 13.23 3.05
N ALA A 150 -8.15 12.10 3.61
CA ALA A 150 -7.26 11.21 4.37
C ALA A 150 -6.22 10.50 3.48
N VAL A 151 -6.44 10.43 2.17
CA VAL A 151 -5.47 9.89 1.20
C VAL A 151 -4.15 10.68 1.25
N ARG A 152 -4.20 11.96 1.59
CA ARG A 152 -2.99 12.79 1.81
C ARG A 152 -2.08 12.23 2.90
N GLY A 153 -2.64 11.58 3.92
CA GLY A 153 -1.87 10.90 4.96
C GLY A 153 -1.12 9.69 4.42
N LEU A 154 -1.80 8.82 3.67
CA LEU A 154 -1.17 7.66 3.01
C LEU A 154 -0.10 8.11 2.00
N GLN A 155 -0.40 9.15 1.21
CA GLN A 155 0.54 9.73 0.25
C GLN A 155 1.84 10.21 0.93
N ARG A 156 1.74 10.85 2.11
CA ARG A 156 2.92 11.28 2.88
C ARG A 156 3.76 10.08 3.33
N VAL A 157 3.13 9.04 3.86
CA VAL A 157 3.84 7.82 4.29
C VAL A 157 4.58 7.21 3.10
N PHE A 158 3.89 6.99 1.98
CA PHE A 158 4.51 6.47 0.76
C PHE A 158 5.69 7.32 0.27
N LEU A 159 5.57 8.65 0.27
CA LEU A 159 6.63 9.51 -0.24
C LEU A 159 7.86 9.56 0.68
N ILE A 160 7.69 9.35 1.98
CA ILE A 160 8.81 9.17 2.93
C ILE A 160 9.55 7.87 2.60
N ASP A 161 8.81 6.76 2.41
CA ASP A 161 9.41 5.48 2.06
C ASP A 161 10.02 5.51 0.65
N TRP A 162 9.40 6.24 -0.29
CA TRP A 162 9.99 6.46 -1.61
C TRP A 162 11.32 7.20 -1.55
N PHE A 163 11.39 8.27 -0.74
CA PHE A 163 12.65 8.97 -0.53
C PHE A 163 13.73 8.05 0.06
N PHE A 164 13.36 7.16 0.97
CA PHE A 164 14.29 6.20 1.55
C PHE A 164 14.88 5.24 0.51
N VAL A 165 14.10 4.79 -0.49
CA VAL A 165 14.56 3.82 -1.49
C VAL A 165 15.17 4.43 -2.75
N ASP A 166 14.80 5.66 -3.13
CA ASP A 166 15.22 6.32 -4.39
C ASP A 166 16.06 7.60 -4.17
N ASN A 167 16.15 8.09 -2.93
CA ASN A 167 16.86 9.35 -2.56
C ASN A 167 16.36 10.60 -3.32
N LYS A 168 15.13 10.56 -3.86
CA LYS A 168 14.54 11.69 -4.57
C LYS A 168 13.35 12.24 -3.82
N ILE A 169 13.40 13.52 -3.48
CA ILE A 169 12.28 14.23 -2.87
C ILE A 169 11.22 14.53 -3.94
N ILE A 170 9.98 14.15 -3.68
CA ILE A 170 8.85 14.39 -4.54
C ILE A 170 7.88 15.35 -3.84
N THR A 171 7.78 16.58 -4.34
CA THR A 171 6.99 17.66 -3.71
C THR A 171 5.94 18.27 -4.63
N HIS A 172 5.81 17.77 -5.85
CA HIS A 172 4.93 18.41 -6.84
C HIS A 172 3.46 18.41 -6.35
N PRO A 173 2.75 19.56 -6.42
CA PRO A 173 1.38 19.71 -5.89
C PRO A 173 0.36 18.72 -6.45
N LYS A 174 0.57 18.20 -7.69
CA LYS A 174 -0.31 17.20 -8.31
C LYS A 174 -0.50 15.92 -7.46
N TYR A 175 0.46 15.60 -6.58
CA TYR A 175 0.35 14.44 -5.70
C TYR A 175 -0.52 14.69 -4.46
N PHE A 176 -0.95 15.95 -4.27
CA PHE A 176 -1.80 16.40 -3.17
C PHE A 176 -2.96 17.26 -3.68
N PRO A 177 -3.80 16.74 -4.58
CA PRO A 177 -4.89 17.51 -5.16
C PRO A 177 -5.84 18.03 -4.09
N THR A 178 -6.54 19.13 -4.42
CA THR A 178 -7.67 19.56 -3.62
C THR A 178 -8.82 18.59 -3.81
N VAL A 179 -9.36 18.09 -2.72
CA VAL A 179 -10.49 17.17 -2.74
C VAL A 179 -11.75 17.93 -2.34
N SER A 180 -12.79 17.81 -3.13
CA SER A 180 -14.11 18.38 -2.79
C SER A 180 -14.66 17.76 -1.52
N PRO A 181 -15.43 18.52 -0.73
CA PRO A 181 -16.10 17.97 0.45
C PRO A 181 -16.96 16.76 0.06
N SER A 182 -16.83 15.66 0.81
CA SER A 182 -17.68 14.49 0.65
C SER A 182 -18.92 14.61 1.54
N ALA A 183 -20.07 14.12 1.07
CA ALA A 183 -21.25 13.95 1.89
C ALA A 183 -21.00 12.96 3.06
N ASN A 184 -20.04 12.05 2.89
CA ASN A 184 -19.57 11.15 3.94
C ASN A 184 -18.42 11.81 4.71
N ASN A 185 -18.63 12.13 5.97
CA ASN A 185 -17.67 12.83 6.82
C ASN A 185 -17.05 11.89 7.86
N ASN A 186 -16.42 10.80 7.40
CA ASN A 186 -15.68 9.95 8.31
C ASN A 186 -14.43 10.67 8.83
N LEU A 187 -14.20 10.58 10.13
CA LEU A 187 -12.94 11.01 10.75
C LEU A 187 -11.91 9.89 10.55
N VAL A 188 -10.80 10.23 9.90
CA VAL A 188 -9.72 9.28 9.63
C VAL A 188 -8.41 9.84 10.18
N GLN A 189 -7.64 9.00 10.83
CA GLN A 189 -6.28 9.31 11.27
C GLN A 189 -5.33 8.28 10.66
N ILE A 190 -4.31 8.76 9.96
CA ILE A 190 -3.23 7.91 9.46
C ILE A 190 -2.07 7.97 10.45
N VAL A 191 -1.69 6.81 10.96
CA VAL A 191 -0.62 6.64 11.94
C VAL A 191 0.39 5.64 11.38
N GLY A 192 1.64 6.07 11.25
CA GLY A 192 2.76 5.21 10.90
C GLY A 192 3.49 4.71 12.15
N SER A 193 3.96 3.47 12.11
CA SER A 193 4.87 2.90 13.11
C SER A 193 5.88 2.01 12.39
N GLY A 194 7.10 1.97 12.89
CA GLY A 194 8.18 1.17 12.32
C GLY A 194 9.15 0.69 13.39
N PRO A 195 10.03 -0.27 13.06
CA PRO A 195 11.04 -0.76 13.99
C PRO A 195 12.11 0.30 14.35
N ASP A 196 12.23 1.32 13.53
CA ASP A 196 13.15 2.45 13.61
C ASP A 196 12.61 3.64 14.40
N SER A 197 11.32 3.58 14.83
CA SER A 197 10.73 4.65 15.64
C SER A 197 10.89 4.38 17.13
N ASP A 198 11.24 5.42 17.91
CA ASP A 198 11.37 5.34 19.37
C ASP A 198 10.04 4.97 20.04
N TRP A 199 8.93 5.35 19.43
CA TRP A 199 7.59 5.12 19.94
C TRP A 199 6.83 4.08 19.11
N LYS A 200 6.26 3.08 19.75
CA LYS A 200 5.38 2.08 19.13
C LYS A 200 3.95 2.64 18.99
N THR A 201 3.79 3.67 18.16
CA THR A 201 2.60 4.52 18.09
C THR A 201 1.31 3.73 17.84
N ILE A 202 1.32 2.75 16.91
CA ILE A 202 0.15 1.90 16.63
C ILE A 202 -0.19 1.05 17.85
N MET A 203 0.80 0.41 18.47
CA MET A 203 0.58 -0.38 19.68
C MET A 203 -0.01 0.46 20.81
N GLN A 204 0.54 1.65 21.05
CA GLN A 204 0.02 2.58 22.06
C GLN A 204 -1.42 2.99 21.77
N GLY A 205 -1.75 3.26 20.50
CA GLY A 205 -3.12 3.57 20.07
C GLY A 205 -4.08 2.42 20.35
N VAL A 206 -3.70 1.18 19.99
CA VAL A 206 -4.52 -0.02 20.26
C VAL A 206 -4.71 -0.23 21.76
N VAL A 207 -3.64 -0.15 22.56
CA VAL A 207 -3.72 -0.27 24.02
C VAL A 207 -4.63 0.81 24.61
N SER A 208 -4.53 2.05 24.14
CA SER A 208 -5.38 3.16 24.62
C SER A 208 -6.86 2.90 24.30
N ILE A 209 -7.18 2.39 23.12
CA ILE A 209 -8.56 2.06 22.74
C ILE A 209 -9.10 0.93 23.63
N ILE A 210 -8.31 -0.13 23.85
CA ILE A 210 -8.70 -1.25 24.70
C ILE A 210 -8.92 -0.77 26.14
N ALA A 211 -7.99 0.02 26.69
CA ALA A 211 -8.09 0.54 28.05
C ALA A 211 -9.25 1.53 28.23
N GLY A 212 -9.65 2.22 27.18
CA GLY A 212 -10.80 3.17 27.19
C GLY A 212 -12.15 2.50 26.95
N ALA A 213 -12.21 1.19 26.70
CA ALA A 213 -13.48 0.51 26.48
C ALA A 213 -14.31 0.43 27.76
N SER A 214 -15.59 0.82 27.69
CA SER A 214 -16.49 0.85 28.87
C SER A 214 -17.46 -0.35 28.94
N HIS A 215 -17.58 -1.14 27.88
CA HIS A 215 -18.51 -2.28 27.85
C HIS A 215 -17.84 -3.58 27.46
N TYR A 216 -17.24 -3.68 26.27
CA TYR A 216 -16.59 -4.89 25.78
C TYR A 216 -15.53 -4.59 24.73
N VAL A 217 -14.62 -5.52 24.51
CA VAL A 217 -13.63 -5.54 23.44
C VAL A 217 -13.71 -6.91 22.76
N TYR A 218 -13.85 -6.92 21.43
CA TYR A 218 -13.70 -8.12 20.62
C TYR A 218 -12.33 -8.07 19.90
N ILE A 219 -11.58 -9.19 19.96
CA ILE A 219 -10.27 -9.34 19.33
C ILE A 219 -10.28 -10.60 18.47
#